data_7506e5f6e5056aba9533ef14c2810e7b
#
_entry.id   7506e5f6e5056aba9533ef14c2810e7b
#
_cell.length_a   1.000
_cell.length_b   1.000
_cell.length_c   1.000
_cell.angle_alpha   90.00
_cell.angle_beta   90.00
_cell.angle_gamma   90.00
#
_symmetry.space_group_name_H-M   'P 1'
#
loop_
_entity.id
_entity.type
_entity.pdbx_description
1 polymer ?
#
loop_
_entity_poly.entity_id
_entity_poly.type
_entity_poly.pdbx_seq_one_letter_code
_entity_poly.pdbx_strand_id
1 'polypeptide(L)'
;MKNAILGVNHQFLYPESITNAQAHTDTLKRAAELKSVDALDCWTWRGQRAREEMAILRDCGKVINYNIGDRFGEDPTFPCSPRREDRIYAYDTIMREVEYALRLGSKKIVFASGPDLPEDRAGAKERLGELIVTIAKQLPRDVVLALEPTDRDIDKHFLLGPLGETVDFIKRCRRYAPTLGLLLDMCHVPLMHETLESAMAKVDDTLVHIHLGNCKLDDPASPFYGDKHIPWGYEGALYGDEEGVAFLKMLKAHGYFDKRGATVSFEMRPYDGMSPEESLEKFVAVWNRAKAEA
;
A
#
# COMPACT_ATOMS: atom_id res chain seq x y z
N MET A 1 -11.97 -16.95 -4.93
CA MET A 1 -11.26 -16.12 -3.92
C MET A 1 -11.40 -16.66 -2.49
N LYS A 2 -11.25 -17.98 -2.32
CA LYS A 2 -11.58 -18.67 -1.04
C LYS A 2 -10.63 -18.31 0.12
N ASN A 3 -9.38 -17.97 -0.18
CA ASN A 3 -8.35 -17.68 0.83
C ASN A 3 -8.01 -16.19 0.93
N ALA A 4 -8.75 -15.34 0.22
CA ALA A 4 -8.50 -13.90 0.22
C ALA A 4 -9.02 -13.26 1.51
N ILE A 5 -8.22 -12.38 2.06
CA ILE A 5 -8.56 -11.55 3.21
C ILE A 5 -8.82 -10.14 2.68
N LEU A 6 -10.05 -9.68 2.81
CA LEU A 6 -10.45 -8.35 2.38
C LEU A 6 -10.12 -7.33 3.48
N GLY A 7 -9.52 -6.24 3.09
CA GLY A 7 -9.12 -5.15 3.97
C GLY A 7 -9.50 -3.77 3.44
N VAL A 8 -9.15 -2.77 4.21
CA VAL A 8 -9.27 -1.36 3.85
C VAL A 8 -8.10 -0.58 4.42
N ASN A 9 -7.62 0.40 3.67
CA ASN A 9 -6.64 1.38 4.15
C ASN A 9 -7.37 2.42 5.01
N HIS A 10 -6.95 2.52 6.26
CA HIS A 10 -7.55 3.39 7.26
C HIS A 10 -7.49 4.87 6.84
N GLN A 11 -6.33 5.34 6.39
CA GLN A 11 -6.10 6.77 6.12
C GLN A 11 -6.88 7.26 4.90
N PHE A 12 -7.07 6.41 3.91
CA PHE A 12 -7.85 6.80 2.74
C PHE A 12 -9.35 6.72 3.00
N LEU A 13 -9.81 5.72 3.76
CA LEU A 13 -11.22 5.67 4.15
C LEU A 13 -11.61 6.83 5.10
N TYR A 14 -10.67 7.30 5.92
CA TYR A 14 -10.85 8.40 6.87
C TYR A 14 -9.78 9.49 6.65
N PRO A 15 -9.88 10.32 5.60
CA PRO A 15 -8.81 11.25 5.22
C PRO A 15 -8.40 12.25 6.30
N GLU A 16 -9.31 12.60 7.20
CA GLU A 16 -9.02 13.46 8.36
C GLU A 16 -8.00 12.87 9.32
N SER A 17 -7.80 11.55 9.27
CA SER A 17 -6.82 10.84 10.10
C SER A 17 -5.37 11.16 9.73
N ILE A 18 -5.10 11.60 8.49
CA ILE A 18 -3.75 11.80 7.97
C ILE A 18 -3.03 12.93 8.74
N THR A 19 -3.72 14.04 8.98
CA THR A 19 -3.11 15.26 9.53
C THR A 19 -3.52 15.58 10.96
N ASN A 20 -4.53 14.87 11.49
CA ASN A 20 -5.08 15.13 12.81
C ASN A 20 -4.92 13.92 13.73
N ALA A 21 -4.06 14.02 14.71
CA ALA A 21 -3.73 12.94 15.64
C ALA A 21 -4.93 12.44 16.46
N GLN A 22 -5.89 13.30 16.81
CA GLN A 22 -7.09 12.87 17.53
C GLN A 22 -8.04 12.15 16.58
N ALA A 23 -8.27 12.73 15.41
CA ALA A 23 -9.08 12.07 14.38
C ALA A 23 -8.50 10.71 13.98
N HIS A 24 -7.16 10.58 13.90
CA HIS A 24 -6.51 9.30 13.62
C HIS A 24 -6.91 8.22 14.64
N THR A 25 -6.78 8.52 15.94
CA THR A 25 -7.15 7.55 16.99
C THR A 25 -8.66 7.24 16.98
N ASP A 26 -9.51 8.26 16.81
CA ASP A 26 -10.96 8.09 16.83
C ASP A 26 -11.47 7.29 15.62
N THR A 27 -10.94 7.57 14.44
CA THR A 27 -11.31 6.83 13.22
C THR A 27 -10.69 5.43 13.19
N LEU A 28 -9.53 5.22 13.82
CA LEU A 28 -8.95 3.88 13.96
C LEU A 28 -9.84 2.96 14.82
N LYS A 29 -10.49 3.51 15.87
CA LYS A 29 -11.51 2.78 16.64
C LYS A 29 -12.69 2.37 15.75
N ARG A 30 -13.20 3.30 14.91
CA ARG A 30 -14.27 3.02 13.95
C ARG A 30 -13.84 1.94 12.95
N ALA A 31 -12.64 2.06 12.37
CA ALA A 31 -12.10 1.07 11.43
C ALA A 31 -11.96 -0.33 12.07
N ALA A 32 -11.54 -0.39 13.34
CA ALA A 32 -11.44 -1.64 14.09
C ALA A 32 -12.80 -2.36 14.24
N GLU A 33 -13.91 -1.63 14.26
CA GLU A 33 -15.28 -2.16 14.43
C GLU A 33 -15.97 -2.54 13.12
N LEU A 34 -15.39 -2.21 11.94
CA LEU A 34 -15.94 -2.55 10.63
C LEU A 34 -16.15 -4.07 10.50
N LYS A 35 -17.36 -4.50 10.12
CA LYS A 35 -17.71 -5.93 9.99
C LYS A 35 -17.47 -6.47 8.57
N SER A 36 -17.41 -5.59 7.58
CA SER A 36 -17.34 -5.94 6.16
C SER A 36 -15.92 -6.27 5.69
N VAL A 37 -14.90 -6.06 6.54
CA VAL A 37 -13.48 -6.33 6.24
C VAL A 37 -12.79 -7.05 7.40
N ASP A 38 -11.82 -7.91 7.05
CA ASP A 38 -11.04 -8.74 7.99
C ASP A 38 -9.60 -8.25 8.15
N ALA A 39 -9.19 -7.24 7.39
CA ALA A 39 -7.85 -6.63 7.48
C ALA A 39 -7.93 -5.10 7.52
N LEU A 40 -6.90 -4.49 8.12
CA LEU A 40 -6.65 -3.06 8.07
C LEU A 40 -5.23 -2.81 7.57
N ASP A 41 -5.10 -1.92 6.60
CA ASP A 41 -3.85 -1.29 6.23
C ASP A 41 -3.77 0.04 6.97
N CYS A 42 -2.80 0.16 7.86
CA CYS A 42 -2.70 1.32 8.75
C CYS A 42 -1.29 1.47 9.32
N TRP A 43 -1.04 2.61 9.88
CA TRP A 43 0.10 2.88 10.76
C TRP A 43 -0.39 3.40 12.12
N THR A 44 0.50 3.59 13.07
CA THR A 44 0.16 4.18 14.36
C THR A 44 0.82 5.54 14.51
N TRP A 45 0.16 6.44 15.23
CA TRP A 45 0.77 7.70 15.61
C TRP A 45 2.00 7.47 16.50
N ARG A 46 2.74 8.53 16.85
CA ARG A 46 3.95 8.41 17.66
C ARG A 46 3.69 8.70 19.15
N GLY A 47 4.62 8.32 20.01
CA GLY A 47 4.62 8.63 21.44
C GLY A 47 3.52 7.90 22.23
N GLN A 48 2.83 8.64 23.11
CA GLN A 48 1.80 8.05 23.98
C GLN A 48 0.61 7.50 23.18
N ARG A 49 0.21 8.16 22.07
CA ARG A 49 -0.88 7.70 21.21
C ARG A 49 -0.60 6.34 20.58
N ALA A 50 0.63 6.08 20.19
CA ALA A 50 0.99 4.77 19.65
C ALA A 50 0.58 3.61 20.57
N ARG A 51 0.66 3.80 21.88
CA ARG A 51 0.27 2.77 22.85
C ARG A 51 -1.24 2.52 22.85
N GLU A 52 -2.04 3.59 22.81
CA GLU A 52 -3.50 3.51 22.72
C GLU A 52 -3.92 2.83 21.41
N GLU A 53 -3.39 3.29 20.28
CA GLU A 53 -3.71 2.77 18.95
C GLU A 53 -3.27 1.31 18.77
N MET A 54 -2.09 0.97 19.30
CA MET A 54 -1.64 -0.43 19.32
C MET A 54 -2.54 -1.33 20.19
N ALA A 55 -3.16 -0.81 21.25
CA ALA A 55 -4.15 -1.58 22.00
C ALA A 55 -5.41 -1.82 21.18
N ILE A 56 -5.94 -0.77 20.53
CA ILE A 56 -7.10 -0.88 19.63
C ILE A 56 -6.84 -1.93 18.54
N LEU A 57 -5.70 -1.85 17.86
CA LEU A 57 -5.36 -2.75 16.76
C LEU A 57 -5.14 -4.20 17.21
N ARG A 58 -4.60 -4.44 18.41
CA ARG A 58 -4.46 -5.80 18.96
C ARG A 58 -5.78 -6.44 19.32
N ASP A 59 -6.71 -5.62 19.82
CA ASP A 59 -7.99 -6.10 20.33
C ASP A 59 -9.06 -6.25 19.22
N CYS A 60 -8.83 -5.66 18.03
CA CYS A 60 -9.81 -5.68 16.94
C CYS A 60 -9.99 -7.05 16.26
N GLY A 61 -9.05 -7.98 16.42
CA GLY A 61 -9.09 -9.30 15.83
C GLY A 61 -8.86 -9.35 14.31
N LYS A 62 -8.49 -8.22 13.68
CA LYS A 62 -8.21 -8.12 12.24
C LYS A 62 -6.75 -8.39 11.92
N VAL A 63 -6.50 -8.80 10.68
CA VAL A 63 -5.14 -8.83 10.13
C VAL A 63 -4.66 -7.39 9.94
N ILE A 64 -3.48 -7.08 10.47
CA ILE A 64 -2.88 -5.74 10.31
C ILE A 64 -1.76 -5.83 9.26
N ASN A 65 -1.93 -5.12 8.15
CA ASN A 65 -0.88 -4.80 7.20
C ASN A 65 -0.34 -3.42 7.60
N TYR A 66 0.89 -3.36 8.09
CA TYR A 66 1.44 -2.11 8.61
C TYR A 66 2.02 -1.28 7.47
N ASN A 67 1.40 -0.14 7.16
CA ASN A 67 1.79 0.70 6.04
C ASN A 67 2.73 1.83 6.48
N ILE A 68 4.03 1.66 6.24
CA ILE A 68 5.05 2.70 6.50
C ILE A 68 5.04 3.74 5.37
N GLY A 69 4.63 3.37 4.16
CA GLY A 69 4.65 4.25 2.98
C GLY A 69 3.93 5.57 3.21
N ASP A 70 2.78 5.54 3.86
CA ASP A 70 1.98 6.72 4.19
C ASP A 70 2.74 7.71 5.11
N ARG A 71 3.69 7.21 5.91
CA ARG A 71 4.53 8.07 6.78
C ARG A 71 5.59 8.85 6.03
N PHE A 72 5.99 8.42 4.84
CA PHE A 72 7.00 9.14 4.05
C PHE A 72 6.51 10.51 3.57
N GLY A 73 5.21 10.72 3.49
CA GLY A 73 4.61 12.03 3.20
C GLY A 73 4.76 13.03 4.36
N GLU A 74 4.70 12.54 5.61
CA GLU A 74 4.81 13.39 6.82
C GLU A 74 6.25 13.54 7.34
N ASP A 75 7.06 12.50 7.16
CA ASP A 75 8.43 12.44 7.64
C ASP A 75 9.33 12.02 6.47
N PRO A 76 9.74 12.98 5.64
CA PRO A 76 10.47 12.70 4.42
C PRO A 76 11.72 11.87 4.71
N THR A 77 11.69 10.62 4.32
CA THR A 77 12.83 9.72 4.42
C THR A 77 13.44 9.51 3.05
N PHE A 78 14.76 9.47 3.01
CA PHE A 78 15.53 9.27 1.80
C PHE A 78 16.34 7.97 1.89
N PRO A 79 15.70 6.80 1.76
CA PRO A 79 16.39 5.52 1.90
C PRO A 79 17.44 5.27 0.80
N CYS A 80 17.31 5.94 -0.33
CA CYS A 80 18.19 5.84 -1.49
C CYS A 80 19.16 7.03 -1.63
N SER A 81 19.19 8.00 -0.66
CA SER A 81 20.02 9.19 -0.71
C SER A 81 21.52 8.88 -0.91
N PRO A 82 22.25 9.69 -1.70
CA PRO A 82 23.71 9.63 -1.73
C PRO A 82 24.34 10.03 -0.38
N ARG A 83 23.67 10.83 0.43
CA ARG A 83 24.14 11.26 1.75
C ARG A 83 23.94 10.15 2.78
N ARG A 84 24.99 9.82 3.50
CA ARG A 84 24.95 8.76 4.52
C ARG A 84 24.00 9.09 5.66
N GLU A 85 23.97 10.34 6.08
CA GLU A 85 23.12 10.82 7.19
C GLU A 85 21.64 10.59 6.90
N ASP A 86 21.18 10.88 5.68
CA ASP A 86 19.80 10.67 5.26
C ASP A 86 19.44 9.19 5.31
N ARG A 87 20.35 8.31 4.87
CA ARG A 87 20.11 6.85 4.91
C ARG A 87 20.09 6.29 6.33
N ILE A 88 20.92 6.82 7.24
CA ILE A 88 20.86 6.47 8.67
C ILE A 88 19.51 6.89 9.25
N TYR A 89 19.10 8.13 8.98
CA TYR A 89 17.80 8.62 9.45
C TYR A 89 16.64 7.78 8.90
N ALA A 90 16.67 7.45 7.59
CA ALA A 90 15.68 6.59 6.97
C ALA A 90 15.65 5.20 7.62
N TYR A 91 16.81 4.59 7.85
CA TYR A 91 16.91 3.30 8.53
C TYR A 91 16.30 3.35 9.94
N ASP A 92 16.68 4.32 10.76
CA ASP A 92 16.19 4.44 12.14
C ASP A 92 14.67 4.69 12.16
N THR A 93 14.17 5.49 11.21
CA THR A 93 12.73 5.76 11.07
C THR A 93 11.97 4.50 10.67
N ILE A 94 12.44 3.78 9.64
CA ILE A 94 11.81 2.53 9.19
C ILE A 94 11.86 1.47 10.28
N MET A 95 12.98 1.30 10.97
CA MET A 95 13.12 0.29 12.02
C MET A 95 12.21 0.55 13.22
N ARG A 96 11.92 1.81 13.54
CA ARG A 96 10.95 2.17 14.56
C ARG A 96 9.54 1.74 14.18
N GLU A 97 9.14 1.99 12.94
CA GLU A 97 7.83 1.55 12.42
C GLU A 97 7.76 0.02 12.31
N VAL A 98 8.84 -0.63 11.89
CA VAL A 98 8.97 -2.10 11.92
C VAL A 98 8.76 -2.64 13.34
N GLU A 99 9.31 -2.01 14.35
CA GLU A 99 9.09 -2.43 15.75
C GLU A 99 7.61 -2.35 16.13
N TYR A 100 6.89 -1.30 15.75
CA TYR A 100 5.45 -1.20 15.97
C TYR A 100 4.69 -2.31 15.22
N ALA A 101 5.00 -2.54 13.96
CA ALA A 101 4.41 -3.61 13.16
C ALA A 101 4.59 -5.00 13.81
N LEU A 102 5.81 -5.31 14.26
CA LEU A 102 6.10 -6.58 14.91
C LEU A 102 5.37 -6.74 16.25
N ARG A 103 5.25 -5.68 17.04
CA ARG A 103 4.47 -5.67 18.28
C ARG A 103 2.98 -5.87 18.07
N LEU A 104 2.45 -5.49 16.90
CA LEU A 104 1.08 -5.75 16.47
C LEU A 104 0.90 -7.17 15.91
N GLY A 105 1.98 -7.91 15.68
CA GLY A 105 1.93 -9.21 15.04
C GLY A 105 1.73 -9.15 13.53
N SER A 106 1.94 -7.98 12.91
CA SER A 106 1.83 -7.81 11.46
C SER A 106 2.74 -8.77 10.72
N LYS A 107 2.20 -9.37 9.64
CA LYS A 107 2.95 -10.26 8.75
C LYS A 107 3.30 -9.61 7.43
N LYS A 108 2.78 -8.40 7.17
CA LYS A 108 3.12 -7.57 6.02
C LYS A 108 3.44 -6.16 6.50
N ILE A 109 4.55 -5.64 6.02
CA ILE A 109 5.02 -4.28 6.26
C ILE A 109 5.20 -3.64 4.90
N VAL A 110 4.37 -2.65 4.59
CA VAL A 110 4.38 -1.92 3.33
C VAL A 110 5.33 -0.74 3.43
N PHE A 111 6.10 -0.51 2.39
CA PHE A 111 6.97 0.66 2.30
C PHE A 111 7.23 1.07 0.85
N ALA A 112 7.64 2.31 0.64
CA ALA A 112 7.96 2.89 -0.65
C ALA A 112 9.47 3.10 -0.83
N SER A 113 9.89 3.35 -2.08
CA SER A 113 11.32 3.52 -2.41
C SER A 113 11.92 4.85 -1.97
N GLY A 114 11.07 5.84 -1.72
CA GLY A 114 11.49 7.24 -1.58
C GLY A 114 11.76 7.92 -2.92
N PRO A 115 12.17 9.21 -2.90
CA PRO A 115 12.27 10.06 -4.08
C PRO A 115 13.18 9.53 -5.18
N ASP A 116 12.84 9.83 -6.44
CA ASP A 116 13.69 9.55 -7.59
C ASP A 116 14.96 10.40 -7.58
N LEU A 117 16.02 9.84 -8.09
CA LEU A 117 17.31 10.51 -8.32
C LEU A 117 17.71 10.32 -9.78
N PRO A 118 17.15 11.12 -10.72
CA PRO A 118 17.33 10.92 -12.16
C PRO A 118 18.81 10.80 -12.58
N GLU A 119 19.69 11.58 -11.95
CA GLU A 119 21.13 11.63 -12.25
C GLU A 119 21.90 10.40 -11.71
N ASP A 120 21.30 9.64 -10.78
CA ASP A 120 21.97 8.51 -10.11
C ASP A 120 21.01 7.36 -9.76
N ARG A 121 20.07 7.03 -10.63
CA ARG A 121 19.09 5.95 -10.37
C ARG A 121 19.74 4.59 -10.12
N ALA A 122 20.87 4.31 -10.78
CA ALA A 122 21.57 3.04 -10.57
C ALA A 122 22.15 2.94 -9.16
N GLY A 123 22.90 3.94 -8.71
CA GLY A 123 23.43 4.01 -7.36
C GLY A 123 22.33 4.12 -6.30
N ALA A 124 21.24 4.85 -6.58
CA ALA A 124 20.10 4.94 -5.69
C ALA A 124 19.44 3.56 -5.44
N LYS A 125 19.27 2.74 -6.49
CA LYS A 125 18.77 1.38 -6.37
C LYS A 125 19.71 0.45 -5.60
N GLU A 126 21.02 0.59 -5.78
CA GLU A 126 21.99 -0.16 -4.99
C GLU A 126 21.86 0.17 -3.50
N ARG A 127 21.86 1.46 -3.15
CA ARG A 127 21.70 1.91 -1.75
C ARG A 127 20.38 1.48 -1.12
N LEU A 128 19.28 1.58 -1.87
CA LEU A 128 17.97 1.08 -1.43
C LEU A 128 18.00 -0.44 -1.19
N GLY A 129 18.62 -1.19 -2.10
CA GLY A 129 18.78 -2.64 -1.97
C GLY A 129 19.57 -3.05 -0.73
N GLU A 130 20.68 -2.35 -0.44
CA GLU A 130 21.49 -2.56 0.78
C GLU A 130 20.67 -2.31 2.04
N LEU A 131 19.87 -1.22 2.07
CA LEU A 131 18.99 -0.90 3.18
C LEU A 131 17.95 -1.99 3.39
N ILE A 132 17.24 -2.38 2.33
CA ILE A 132 16.21 -3.43 2.38
C ILE A 132 16.79 -4.74 2.90
N VAL A 133 17.94 -5.16 2.40
CA VAL A 133 18.61 -6.40 2.85
C VAL A 133 19.00 -6.29 4.32
N THR A 134 19.43 -5.11 4.78
CA THR A 134 19.80 -4.87 6.18
C THR A 134 18.58 -4.99 7.10
N ILE A 135 17.44 -4.42 6.69
CA ILE A 135 16.17 -4.52 7.42
C ILE A 135 15.66 -5.97 7.41
N ALA A 136 15.61 -6.61 6.24
CA ALA A 136 15.07 -7.95 6.09
C ALA A 136 15.79 -9.01 6.94
N LYS A 137 17.10 -8.85 7.15
CA LYS A 137 17.88 -9.73 8.04
C LYS A 137 17.47 -9.66 9.50
N GLN A 138 16.77 -8.62 9.92
CA GLN A 138 16.31 -8.43 11.30
C GLN A 138 14.86 -8.85 11.49
N LEU A 139 14.15 -9.15 10.39
CA LEU A 139 12.75 -9.56 10.45
C LEU A 139 12.61 -11.07 10.71
N PRO A 140 11.54 -11.49 11.40
CA PRO A 140 11.12 -12.89 11.42
C PRO A 140 10.89 -13.41 9.99
N ARG A 141 11.18 -14.71 9.76
CA ARG A 141 11.09 -15.31 8.42
C ARG A 141 9.69 -15.34 7.82
N ASP A 142 8.67 -15.15 8.61
CA ASP A 142 7.27 -15.14 8.21
C ASP A 142 6.70 -13.71 8.07
N VAL A 143 7.56 -12.69 8.18
CA VAL A 143 7.20 -11.29 7.95
C VAL A 143 7.69 -10.85 6.58
N VAL A 144 6.77 -10.33 5.78
CA VAL A 144 6.99 -9.88 4.40
C VAL A 144 7.20 -8.36 4.40
N LEU A 145 8.26 -7.90 3.73
CA LEU A 145 8.39 -6.51 3.30
C LEU A 145 7.69 -6.38 1.94
N ALA A 146 6.65 -5.58 1.84
CA ALA A 146 5.92 -5.32 0.61
C ALA A 146 6.35 -3.96 0.06
N LEU A 147 7.11 -3.97 -1.04
CA LEU A 147 7.55 -2.75 -1.71
C LEU A 147 6.50 -2.30 -2.70
N GLU A 148 6.07 -1.06 -2.56
CA GLU A 148 5.07 -0.44 -3.40
C GLU A 148 5.73 0.47 -4.44
N PRO A 149 5.60 0.17 -5.75
CA PRO A 149 5.96 1.08 -6.81
C PRO A 149 4.89 2.17 -6.96
N THR A 150 5.36 3.37 -7.23
CA THR A 150 4.52 4.53 -7.52
C THR A 150 4.97 5.18 -8.82
N ASP A 151 4.55 6.41 -9.10
CA ASP A 151 4.96 7.13 -10.29
C ASP A 151 6.30 7.87 -10.15
N ARG A 152 6.94 8.17 -11.30
CA ARG A 152 8.15 8.98 -11.40
C ARG A 152 7.92 10.42 -11.84
N ASP A 153 6.81 10.73 -12.48
CA ASP A 153 6.67 11.95 -13.26
C ASP A 153 5.29 12.63 -13.16
N ILE A 154 4.38 12.07 -12.38
CA ILE A 154 3.02 12.61 -12.25
C ILE A 154 2.77 13.26 -10.88
N ASP A 155 2.95 12.52 -9.78
CA ASP A 155 2.60 12.97 -8.43
C ASP A 155 3.66 12.66 -7.36
N LYS A 156 4.04 11.39 -7.18
CA LYS A 156 4.98 10.97 -6.11
C LYS A 156 6.44 11.21 -6.45
N HIS A 157 6.81 11.08 -7.72
CA HIS A 157 8.20 11.21 -8.19
C HIS A 157 9.17 10.28 -7.44
N PHE A 158 8.79 9.00 -7.28
CA PHE A 158 9.60 8.03 -6.54
C PHE A 158 10.53 7.21 -7.44
N LEU A 159 11.59 6.67 -6.85
CA LEU A 159 12.65 5.93 -7.55
C LEU A 159 12.13 4.68 -8.26
N LEU A 160 11.28 3.89 -7.60
CA LEU A 160 10.69 2.67 -8.15
C LEU A 160 9.27 2.99 -8.63
N GLY A 161 9.18 3.41 -9.89
CA GLY A 161 7.95 3.66 -10.63
C GLY A 161 7.68 2.54 -11.63
N PRO A 162 8.38 2.39 -12.75
CA PRO A 162 8.06 1.38 -13.76
C PRO A 162 8.02 -0.03 -13.18
N LEU A 163 6.89 -0.73 -13.39
CA LEU A 163 6.62 -2.00 -12.71
C LEU A 163 7.63 -3.10 -13.07
N GLY A 164 8.00 -3.22 -14.35
CA GLY A 164 9.01 -4.21 -14.78
C GLY A 164 10.35 -3.99 -14.09
N GLU A 165 10.79 -2.75 -13.96
CA GLU A 165 12.02 -2.39 -13.26
C GLU A 165 11.95 -2.72 -11.76
N THR A 166 10.79 -2.50 -11.14
CA THR A 166 10.55 -2.82 -9.74
C THR A 166 10.55 -4.33 -9.50
N VAL A 167 9.91 -5.11 -10.37
CA VAL A 167 9.93 -6.58 -10.29
C VAL A 167 11.36 -7.11 -10.40
N ASP A 168 12.14 -6.60 -11.35
CA ASP A 168 13.55 -6.98 -11.50
C ASP A 168 14.39 -6.58 -10.29
N PHE A 169 14.14 -5.42 -9.69
CA PHE A 169 14.79 -4.98 -8.47
C PHE A 169 14.47 -5.93 -7.30
N ILE A 170 13.20 -6.26 -7.09
CA ILE A 170 12.76 -7.21 -6.05
C ILE A 170 13.43 -8.57 -6.24
N LYS A 171 13.45 -9.12 -7.45
CA LYS A 171 14.10 -10.41 -7.75
C LYS A 171 15.59 -10.41 -7.40
N ARG A 172 16.30 -9.33 -7.69
CA ARG A 172 17.71 -9.19 -7.30
C ARG A 172 17.87 -9.16 -5.79
N CYS A 173 17.06 -8.38 -5.08
CA CYS A 173 17.12 -8.27 -3.62
C CYS A 173 16.73 -9.57 -2.92
N ARG A 174 15.80 -10.37 -3.47
CA ARG A 174 15.34 -11.65 -2.88
C ARG A 174 16.46 -12.67 -2.68
N ARG A 175 17.57 -12.56 -3.39
CA ARG A 175 18.75 -13.41 -3.15
C ARG A 175 19.29 -13.29 -1.72
N TYR A 176 19.04 -12.14 -1.06
CA TYR A 176 19.53 -11.81 0.28
C TYR A 176 18.40 -11.45 1.25
N ALA A 177 17.21 -11.13 0.71
CA ALA A 177 16.00 -10.75 1.43
C ALA A 177 14.80 -11.55 0.86
N PRO A 178 14.69 -12.86 1.11
CA PRO A 178 13.72 -13.73 0.45
C PRO A 178 12.26 -13.38 0.75
N THR A 179 12.00 -12.64 1.82
CA THR A 179 10.67 -12.18 2.21
C THR A 179 10.27 -10.84 1.60
N LEU A 180 11.11 -10.23 0.75
CA LEU A 180 10.74 -9.04 0.00
C LEU A 180 9.71 -9.40 -1.08
N GLY A 181 8.63 -8.64 -1.20
CA GLY A 181 7.59 -8.81 -2.19
C GLY A 181 7.12 -7.48 -2.78
N LEU A 182 6.23 -7.60 -3.74
CA LEU A 182 5.58 -6.50 -4.43
C LEU A 182 4.19 -6.27 -3.84
N LEU A 183 3.88 -5.04 -3.47
CA LEU A 183 2.51 -4.54 -3.40
C LEU A 183 2.18 -3.91 -4.75
N LEU A 184 1.06 -4.29 -5.36
CA LEU A 184 0.54 -3.66 -6.56
C LEU A 184 -0.73 -2.89 -6.21
N ASP A 185 -0.68 -1.57 -6.39
CA ASP A 185 -1.87 -0.73 -6.31
C ASP A 185 -2.45 -0.51 -7.71
N MET A 186 -3.76 -0.73 -7.82
CA MET A 186 -4.53 -0.47 -9.03
C MET A 186 -4.46 1.01 -9.45
N CYS A 187 -4.42 1.95 -8.48
CA CYS A 187 -4.26 3.39 -8.72
C CYS A 187 -2.92 3.71 -9.38
N HIS A 188 -1.84 3.05 -8.97
CA HIS A 188 -0.49 3.38 -9.43
C HIS A 188 -0.18 2.83 -10.83
N VAL A 189 -0.90 1.82 -11.30
CA VAL A 189 -0.65 1.22 -12.62
C VAL A 189 -0.70 2.26 -13.74
N PRO A 190 -1.77 3.05 -13.92
CA PRO A 190 -1.82 4.08 -14.96
C PRO A 190 -0.87 5.26 -14.69
N LEU A 191 -0.57 5.56 -13.42
CA LEU A 191 0.43 6.56 -13.05
C LEU A 191 1.85 6.15 -13.47
N MET A 192 2.10 4.84 -13.61
CA MET A 192 3.32 4.27 -14.20
C MET A 192 3.25 4.11 -15.73
N HIS A 193 2.24 4.69 -16.39
CA HIS A 193 1.99 4.60 -17.84
C HIS A 193 1.74 3.16 -18.33
N GLU A 194 1.07 2.35 -17.50
CA GLU A 194 0.76 0.95 -17.79
C GLU A 194 -0.76 0.68 -17.80
N THR A 195 -1.18 -0.41 -18.40
CA THR A 195 -2.54 -0.96 -18.26
C THR A 195 -2.55 -2.08 -17.22
N LEU A 196 -3.72 -2.39 -16.67
CA LEU A 196 -3.88 -3.48 -15.71
C LEU A 196 -3.42 -4.83 -16.31
N GLU A 197 -3.69 -5.08 -17.61
CA GLU A 197 -3.25 -6.28 -18.30
C GLU A 197 -1.72 -6.32 -18.43
N SER A 198 -1.09 -5.18 -18.81
CA SER A 198 0.37 -5.07 -18.90
C SER A 198 1.02 -5.32 -17.54
N ALA A 199 0.45 -4.75 -16.49
CA ALA A 199 0.92 -4.93 -15.12
C ALA A 199 0.82 -6.40 -14.69
N MET A 200 -0.34 -7.04 -14.89
CA MET A 200 -0.54 -8.45 -14.56
C MET A 200 0.35 -9.41 -15.36
N ALA A 201 0.77 -9.04 -16.58
CA ALA A 201 1.73 -9.81 -17.33
C ALA A 201 3.18 -9.73 -16.81
N LYS A 202 3.51 -8.70 -16.02
CA LYS A 202 4.86 -8.49 -15.46
C LYS A 202 5.02 -9.05 -14.04
N VAL A 203 3.92 -9.07 -13.26
CA VAL A 203 3.96 -9.60 -11.91
C VAL A 203 4.00 -11.13 -11.92
N ASP A 204 4.62 -11.69 -10.90
CA ASP A 204 4.79 -13.14 -10.74
C ASP A 204 4.63 -13.54 -9.26
N ASP A 205 5.45 -14.47 -8.78
CA ASP A 205 5.47 -14.88 -7.38
C ASP A 205 5.93 -13.77 -6.41
N THR A 206 6.45 -12.65 -6.95
CA THR A 206 6.81 -11.47 -6.13
C THR A 206 5.60 -10.76 -5.54
N LEU A 207 4.42 -10.86 -6.16
CA LEU A 207 3.19 -10.21 -5.71
C LEU A 207 2.72 -10.77 -4.37
N VAL A 208 2.65 -9.93 -3.34
CA VAL A 208 2.30 -10.32 -1.96
C VAL A 208 1.14 -9.54 -1.36
N HIS A 209 0.81 -8.39 -1.93
CA HIS A 209 -0.29 -7.54 -1.47
C HIS A 209 -0.89 -6.75 -2.62
N ILE A 210 -2.19 -6.41 -2.49
CA ILE A 210 -2.94 -5.62 -3.48
C ILE A 210 -3.64 -4.47 -2.77
N HIS A 211 -3.50 -3.28 -3.35
CA HIS A 211 -4.39 -2.16 -3.08
C HIS A 211 -5.35 -1.95 -4.26
N LEU A 212 -6.60 -1.69 -3.94
CA LEU A 212 -7.66 -1.34 -4.89
C LEU A 212 -7.88 0.16 -4.80
N GLY A 213 -7.18 0.88 -5.64
CA GLY A 213 -7.21 2.34 -5.72
C GLY A 213 -7.73 2.85 -7.06
N ASN A 214 -7.80 4.18 -7.21
CA ASN A 214 -8.19 4.85 -8.43
C ASN A 214 -7.55 6.24 -8.53
N CYS A 215 -7.36 6.72 -9.74
CA CYS A 215 -6.76 8.02 -10.02
C CYS A 215 -7.56 8.81 -11.07
N LYS A 216 -7.24 10.10 -11.18
CA LYS A 216 -7.75 11.02 -12.19
C LYS A 216 -6.59 11.58 -12.99
N LEU A 217 -6.65 11.47 -14.33
CA LEU A 217 -5.57 11.89 -15.23
C LEU A 217 -6.04 12.78 -16.39
N ASP A 218 -7.34 13.13 -16.44
CA ASP A 218 -7.95 13.90 -17.50
C ASP A 218 -7.84 15.44 -17.32
N ASP A 219 -7.63 15.91 -16.10
CA ASP A 219 -7.53 17.32 -15.77
C ASP A 219 -6.41 17.63 -14.77
N PRO A 220 -5.22 18.09 -15.23
CA PRO A 220 -4.12 18.45 -14.35
C PRO A 220 -4.40 19.60 -13.39
N ALA A 221 -5.45 20.40 -13.61
CA ALA A 221 -5.85 21.48 -12.70
C ALA A 221 -6.77 20.99 -11.57
N SER A 222 -7.26 19.77 -11.66
CA SER A 222 -8.12 19.18 -10.63
C SER A 222 -7.33 18.96 -9.31
N PRO A 223 -7.91 19.24 -8.13
CA PRO A 223 -7.32 18.91 -6.85
C PRO A 223 -7.20 17.38 -6.65
N PHE A 224 -7.90 16.60 -7.49
CA PHE A 224 -7.87 15.14 -7.50
C PHE A 224 -7.00 14.54 -8.61
N TYR A 225 -6.22 15.35 -9.32
CA TYR A 225 -5.29 14.87 -10.32
C TYR A 225 -4.16 14.04 -9.68
N GLY A 226 -3.79 12.93 -10.31
CA GLY A 226 -2.70 12.05 -9.87
C GLY A 226 -3.13 11.03 -8.82
N ASP A 227 -2.27 10.76 -7.87
CA ASP A 227 -2.41 9.75 -6.82
C ASP A 227 -3.23 10.28 -5.63
N LYS A 228 -4.55 10.37 -5.83
CA LYS A 228 -5.48 10.92 -4.83
C LYS A 228 -6.49 9.89 -4.33
N HIS A 229 -6.45 8.67 -4.83
CA HIS A 229 -7.28 7.55 -4.37
C HIS A 229 -8.77 7.88 -4.31
N ILE A 230 -9.26 8.53 -5.38
CA ILE A 230 -10.70 8.83 -5.52
C ILE A 230 -11.50 7.53 -5.67
N PRO A 231 -12.80 7.53 -5.30
CA PRO A 231 -13.61 6.31 -5.39
C PRO A 231 -13.88 5.92 -6.85
N TRP A 232 -14.20 4.65 -7.08
CA TRP A 232 -14.59 4.14 -8.39
C TRP A 232 -15.82 4.88 -8.93
N GLY A 233 -15.80 5.20 -10.23
CA GLY A 233 -16.89 5.92 -10.88
C GLY A 233 -17.04 7.39 -10.48
N TYR A 234 -16.04 7.97 -9.78
CA TYR A 234 -15.97 9.42 -9.57
C TYR A 234 -15.83 10.12 -10.93
N GLU A 235 -16.36 11.35 -11.07
CA GLU A 235 -16.30 12.10 -12.32
C GLU A 235 -14.84 12.32 -12.77
N GLY A 236 -14.52 11.85 -13.98
CA GLY A 236 -13.15 11.88 -14.54
C GLY A 236 -12.19 10.87 -13.93
N ALA A 237 -12.64 9.98 -13.06
CA ALA A 237 -11.83 8.86 -12.59
C ALA A 237 -11.57 7.85 -13.71
N LEU A 238 -10.41 7.21 -13.65
CA LEU A 238 -10.01 6.27 -14.70
C LEU A 238 -10.79 4.94 -14.62
N TYR A 239 -11.14 4.51 -13.42
CA TYR A 239 -11.79 3.23 -13.17
C TYR A 239 -13.17 3.40 -12.51
N GLY A 240 -14.07 2.49 -12.88
CA GLY A 240 -15.36 2.27 -12.24
C GLY A 240 -15.48 0.88 -11.65
N ASP A 241 -16.69 0.51 -11.27
CA ASP A 241 -17.01 -0.80 -10.68
C ASP A 241 -16.65 -1.96 -11.63
N GLU A 242 -16.83 -1.77 -12.95
CA GLU A 242 -16.54 -2.81 -13.95
C GLU A 242 -15.05 -3.12 -14.03
N GLU A 243 -14.21 -2.10 -14.02
CA GLU A 243 -12.75 -2.26 -14.02
C GLU A 243 -12.28 -2.87 -12.68
N GLY A 244 -12.91 -2.52 -11.57
CA GLY A 244 -12.67 -3.16 -10.27
C GLY A 244 -12.97 -4.66 -10.29
N VAL A 245 -14.13 -5.05 -10.84
CA VAL A 245 -14.51 -6.47 -11.04
C VAL A 245 -13.53 -7.16 -11.98
N ALA A 246 -13.17 -6.52 -13.11
CA ALA A 246 -12.24 -7.09 -14.09
C ALA A 246 -10.85 -7.34 -13.49
N PHE A 247 -10.33 -6.38 -12.72
CA PHE A 247 -9.04 -6.53 -12.06
C PHE A 247 -9.03 -7.67 -11.03
N LEU A 248 -10.08 -7.79 -10.23
CA LEU A 248 -10.22 -8.89 -9.27
C LEU A 248 -10.29 -10.26 -9.97
N LYS A 249 -10.91 -10.35 -11.15
CA LYS A 249 -10.91 -11.57 -11.98
C LYS A 249 -9.52 -11.86 -12.55
N MET A 250 -8.76 -10.82 -12.98
CA MET A 250 -7.38 -10.99 -13.42
C MET A 250 -6.50 -11.54 -12.29
N LEU A 251 -6.62 -11.02 -11.08
CA LEU A 251 -5.89 -11.52 -9.90
C LEU A 251 -6.23 -12.98 -9.60
N LYS A 252 -7.50 -13.38 -9.76
CA LYS A 252 -7.91 -14.77 -9.61
C LYS A 252 -7.30 -15.67 -10.68
N ALA A 253 -7.37 -15.25 -11.94
CA ALA A 253 -6.79 -16.00 -13.08
C ALA A 253 -5.26 -16.14 -12.93
N HIS A 254 -4.61 -15.14 -12.34
CA HIS A 254 -3.18 -15.16 -12.02
C HIS A 254 -2.83 -16.12 -10.84
N GLY A 255 -3.81 -16.68 -10.14
CA GLY A 255 -3.60 -17.54 -8.97
C GLY A 255 -3.24 -16.78 -7.69
N TYR A 256 -3.42 -15.45 -7.63
CA TYR A 256 -3.09 -14.65 -6.45
C TYR A 256 -3.84 -15.13 -5.21
N PHE A 257 -5.12 -15.44 -5.35
CA PHE A 257 -5.98 -15.88 -4.24
C PHE A 257 -5.78 -17.34 -3.81
N ASP A 258 -4.92 -18.09 -4.49
CA ASP A 258 -4.52 -19.43 -4.06
C ASP A 258 -3.40 -19.38 -3.02
N LYS A 259 -2.72 -18.24 -2.90
CA LYS A 259 -1.67 -17.99 -1.91
C LYS A 259 -2.28 -17.88 -0.51
N ARG A 260 -1.64 -18.53 0.46
CA ARG A 260 -2.03 -18.40 1.87
C ARG A 260 -1.79 -16.96 2.34
N GLY A 261 -2.82 -16.34 2.95
CA GLY A 261 -2.74 -14.98 3.48
C GLY A 261 -2.70 -13.90 2.38
N ALA A 262 -3.28 -14.19 1.20
CA ALA A 262 -3.51 -13.17 0.17
C ALA A 262 -4.44 -12.08 0.72
N THR A 263 -3.95 -10.85 0.80
CA THR A 263 -4.71 -9.68 1.25
C THR A 263 -4.97 -8.74 0.09
N VAL A 264 -6.18 -8.19 0.05
CA VAL A 264 -6.60 -7.14 -0.87
C VAL A 264 -7.28 -6.06 -0.06
N SER A 265 -6.80 -4.84 -0.13
CA SER A 265 -7.35 -3.74 0.65
C SER A 265 -7.85 -2.62 -0.26
N PHE A 266 -9.05 -2.10 0.03
CA PHE A 266 -9.50 -0.88 -0.60
C PHE A 266 -8.66 0.29 -0.10
N GLU A 267 -8.14 1.06 -1.04
CA GLU A 267 -7.37 2.26 -0.79
C GLU A 267 -8.00 3.42 -1.54
N MET A 268 -9.18 3.81 -1.09
CA MET A 268 -9.98 4.85 -1.71
C MET A 268 -10.66 5.75 -0.67
N ARG A 269 -10.79 7.02 -1.05
CA ARG A 269 -11.57 8.01 -0.30
C ARG A 269 -13.06 7.69 -0.36
N PRO A 270 -13.86 8.16 0.60
CA PRO A 270 -15.30 8.08 0.53
C PRO A 270 -15.85 8.82 -0.69
N TYR A 271 -17.02 8.41 -1.16
CA TYR A 271 -17.81 9.18 -2.12
C TYR A 271 -18.27 10.50 -1.51
N ASP A 272 -18.36 11.54 -2.32
CA ASP A 272 -18.88 12.83 -1.89
C ASP A 272 -20.28 12.70 -1.32
N GLY A 273 -20.50 13.27 -0.14
CA GLY A 273 -21.79 13.23 0.56
C GLY A 273 -22.16 11.89 1.22
N MET A 274 -21.26 10.90 1.19
CA MET A 274 -21.43 9.64 1.90
C MET A 274 -20.52 9.54 3.11
N SER A 275 -20.94 8.80 4.11
CA SER A 275 -20.04 8.40 5.20
C SER A 275 -18.97 7.42 4.70
N PRO A 276 -17.83 7.31 5.40
CA PRO A 276 -16.82 6.30 5.12
C PRO A 276 -17.39 4.88 5.09
N GLU A 277 -18.26 4.55 6.01
CA GLU A 277 -18.87 3.22 6.13
C GLU A 277 -19.81 2.92 4.96
N GLU A 278 -20.66 3.88 4.56
CA GLU A 278 -21.53 3.73 3.38
C GLU A 278 -20.72 3.58 2.09
N SER A 279 -19.63 4.31 1.97
CA SER A 279 -18.72 4.19 0.84
C SER A 279 -18.03 2.82 0.80
N LEU A 280 -17.59 2.33 1.95
CA LEU A 280 -17.00 0.99 2.06
C LEU A 280 -17.99 -0.11 1.66
N GLU A 281 -19.27 0.00 2.03
CA GLU A 281 -20.30 -0.98 1.62
C GLU A 281 -20.44 -1.04 0.09
N LYS A 282 -20.31 0.08 -0.63
CA LYS A 282 -20.27 0.09 -2.09
C LYS A 282 -19.04 -0.64 -2.64
N PHE A 283 -17.88 -0.39 -2.08
CA PHE A 283 -16.65 -1.08 -2.49
C PHE A 283 -16.76 -2.60 -2.25
N VAL A 284 -17.30 -2.98 -1.11
CA VAL A 284 -17.55 -4.40 -0.77
C VAL A 284 -18.56 -5.04 -1.71
N ALA A 285 -19.56 -4.30 -2.22
CA ALA A 285 -20.48 -4.82 -3.21
C ALA A 285 -19.78 -5.22 -4.51
N VAL A 286 -18.79 -4.43 -4.97
CA VAL A 286 -17.95 -4.77 -6.14
C VAL A 286 -17.13 -6.04 -5.88
N TRP A 287 -16.53 -6.16 -4.72
CA TRP A 287 -15.81 -7.37 -4.29
C TRP A 287 -16.73 -8.61 -4.31
N ASN A 288 -17.93 -8.49 -3.75
CA ASN A 288 -18.89 -9.60 -3.69
C ASN A 288 -19.38 -10.00 -5.09
N ARG A 289 -19.58 -9.02 -5.97
CA ARG A 289 -19.93 -9.26 -7.38
C ARG A 289 -18.79 -10.03 -8.08
N ALA A 290 -17.56 -9.56 -7.98
CA ALA A 290 -16.41 -10.25 -8.54
C ALA A 290 -16.26 -11.68 -8.01
N LYS A 291 -16.55 -11.90 -6.73
CA LYS A 291 -16.48 -13.23 -6.09
C LYS A 291 -17.58 -14.17 -6.60
N ALA A 292 -18.77 -13.65 -6.89
CA ALA A 292 -19.90 -14.44 -7.41
C ALA A 292 -19.72 -14.81 -8.89
N GLU A 293 -19.09 -13.93 -9.68
CA GLU A 293 -18.87 -14.11 -11.12
C GLU A 293 -17.56 -14.88 -11.44
N ALA A 294 -16.76 -15.11 -10.46
CA ALA A 294 -15.44 -15.75 -10.58
C ALA A 294 -15.51 -17.21 -10.19
#